data_a7989e7b185a3a98101c963da97a3520
#
_entry.id   a7989e7b185a3a98101c963da97a3520
#
_cell.length_a   1.000
_cell.length_b   1.000
_cell.length_c   1.000
_cell.angle_alpha   90.00
_cell.angle_beta   90.00
_cell.angle_gamma   90.00
#
_symmetry.space_group_name_H-M   'P 1'
#
loop_
_entity.id
_entity.type
_entity.pdbx_description
1 polymer ?
#
loop_
_entity_poly.entity_id
_entity_poly.type
_entity_poly.pdbx_seq_one_letter_code
_entity_poly.pdbx_strand_id
1 'polypeptide(L)'
;MNTVFSKTFKNAWVLSLSNAVAGSTLPLMHLAGTLAGSRLAPSPDWSTAPIALMILGTACSVIPVSRTMQHFGRKIGIYLFLAVGIMVCILAMTALNIGSFTLFCIASFILGAFNATLLQSRFAAMESVGISDRATAASMFMGSGIIAAFLGPEIALIGKELFNTAYQGSFLMAALCIVISAVMLTFYKPESILAAPTVKPKIVAKQLFLNPTFCLALASGAIAYIVMSFIMTGTPLSMHEVHSHSLVDTKWVIQSHIAAMFLPSFFAPILVRYAGLRGMMYLGLISYCIAIAIGYSDNSTQGFWMQLVLLGVGWNFLFTAGTTLLPSTHQEEDRFKAQSINDLTVFSLQAIAALSAGWALQLIGWQQMALICLIPVLMMLLALIWERIKVGKPKTNI
;
A
#
# COMPACT_ATOMS: atom_id res chain seq x y z
N MET A 1 27.04 -16.81 -4.39
CA MET A 1 25.89 -16.16 -3.72
C MET A 1 26.36 -15.63 -2.37
N ASN A 2 26.40 -14.30 -2.22
CA ASN A 2 26.69 -13.69 -0.92
C ASN A 2 25.59 -14.04 0.07
N THR A 3 25.94 -14.43 1.28
CA THR A 3 24.92 -14.65 2.32
C THR A 3 24.22 -13.33 2.62
N VAL A 4 22.91 -13.35 2.84
CA VAL A 4 22.07 -12.16 3.12
C VAL A 4 22.58 -11.34 4.33
N PHE A 5 23.37 -11.96 5.22
CA PHE A 5 24.03 -11.33 6.37
C PHE A 5 25.43 -10.78 6.07
N SER A 6 25.88 -10.76 4.81
CA SER A 6 27.16 -10.21 4.42
C SER A 6 27.19 -8.67 4.53
N LYS A 7 28.42 -8.11 4.58
CA LYS A 7 28.60 -6.64 4.59
C LYS A 7 27.97 -5.97 3.36
N THR A 8 27.83 -6.69 2.25
CA THR A 8 27.19 -6.23 1.00
C THR A 8 25.73 -5.79 1.22
N PHE A 9 24.98 -6.45 2.11
CA PHE A 9 23.58 -6.12 2.39
C PHE A 9 23.36 -5.17 3.55
N LYS A 10 24.42 -4.62 4.16
CA LYS A 10 24.31 -3.74 5.34
C LYS A 10 23.36 -2.57 5.11
N ASN A 11 23.49 -1.86 3.99
CA ASN A 11 22.63 -0.72 3.66
C ASN A 11 21.18 -1.16 3.42
N ALA A 12 20.97 -2.28 2.73
CA ALA A 12 19.64 -2.85 2.51
C ALA A 12 18.97 -3.23 3.85
N TRP A 13 19.69 -3.84 4.80
CA TRP A 13 19.20 -4.12 6.15
C TRP A 13 18.83 -2.85 6.92
N VAL A 14 19.70 -1.83 6.92
CA VAL A 14 19.41 -0.56 7.60
C VAL A 14 18.13 0.06 7.04
N LEU A 15 17.98 0.12 5.72
CA LEU A 15 16.80 0.69 5.08
C LEU A 15 15.53 -0.16 5.35
N SER A 16 15.64 -1.49 5.32
CA SER A 16 14.52 -2.40 5.60
C SER A 16 14.04 -2.27 7.06
N LEU A 17 14.95 -2.30 8.03
CA LEU A 17 14.59 -2.18 9.45
C LEU A 17 14.07 -0.78 9.79
N SER A 18 14.67 0.26 9.20
CA SER A 18 14.17 1.64 9.31
C SER A 18 12.74 1.74 8.75
N ASN A 19 12.49 1.13 7.58
CA ASN A 19 11.15 1.07 6.99
C ASN A 19 10.16 0.23 7.83
N ALA A 20 10.60 -0.85 8.45
CA ALA A 20 9.76 -1.65 9.35
C ALA A 20 9.17 -0.80 10.48
N VAL A 21 10.01 0.05 11.08
CA VAL A 21 9.62 0.90 12.22
C VAL A 21 8.82 2.11 11.75
N ALA A 22 9.32 2.88 10.79
CA ALA A 22 8.61 4.06 10.27
C ALA A 22 7.33 3.69 9.52
N GLY A 23 7.35 2.60 8.76
CA GLY A 23 6.22 2.09 7.99
C GLY A 23 5.06 1.58 8.86
N SER A 24 5.28 1.33 10.16
CA SER A 24 4.21 1.00 11.11
C SER A 24 3.14 2.09 11.22
N THR A 25 3.45 3.32 10.83
CA THR A 25 2.50 4.45 10.77
C THR A 25 1.34 4.17 9.81
N LEU A 26 1.53 3.36 8.76
CA LEU A 26 0.47 3.06 7.78
C LEU A 26 -0.59 2.11 8.35
N PRO A 27 -0.24 0.92 8.88
CA PRO A 27 -1.22 0.08 9.56
C PRO A 27 -1.86 0.77 10.78
N LEU A 28 -1.12 1.63 11.49
CA LEU A 28 -1.69 2.46 12.55
C LEU A 28 -2.78 3.37 12.00
N MET A 29 -2.55 4.06 10.89
CA MET A 29 -3.57 4.92 10.25
C MET A 29 -4.80 4.12 9.81
N HIS A 30 -4.64 2.91 9.29
CA HIS A 30 -5.79 2.07 8.92
C HIS A 30 -6.63 1.65 10.12
N LEU A 31 -6.09 1.49 11.31
CA LEU A 31 -6.85 1.19 12.53
C LEU A 31 -7.23 2.47 13.27
N ALA A 32 -6.26 3.15 13.88
CA ALA A 32 -6.50 4.32 14.73
C ALA A 32 -6.97 5.54 13.93
N GLY A 33 -6.42 5.75 12.72
CA GLY A 33 -6.81 6.88 11.86
C GLY A 33 -8.24 6.78 11.36
N THR A 34 -8.74 5.58 11.04
CA THR A 34 -10.14 5.36 10.64
C THR A 34 -11.07 5.60 11.83
N LEU A 35 -10.77 5.02 13.01
CA LEU A 35 -11.61 5.17 14.20
C LEU A 35 -11.53 6.58 14.82
N ALA A 36 -10.39 7.25 14.74
CA ALA A 36 -10.27 8.66 15.09
C ALA A 36 -11.03 9.56 14.10
N GLY A 37 -10.94 9.22 12.82
CA GLY A 37 -11.70 9.89 11.76
C GLY A 37 -13.20 9.82 11.97
N SER A 38 -13.73 8.64 12.33
CA SER A 38 -15.17 8.48 12.60
C SER A 38 -15.66 9.33 13.77
N ARG A 39 -14.84 9.48 14.82
CA ARG A 39 -15.17 10.32 16.00
C ARG A 39 -15.16 11.81 15.71
N LEU A 40 -14.29 12.26 14.81
CA LEU A 40 -14.14 13.67 14.44
C LEU A 40 -15.07 14.07 13.30
N ALA A 41 -15.50 13.13 12.48
CA ALA A 41 -16.27 13.39 11.27
C ALA A 41 -17.61 14.09 11.57
N PRO A 42 -18.01 15.07 10.75
CA PRO A 42 -19.30 15.77 10.92
C PRO A 42 -20.49 14.85 10.64
N SER A 43 -20.30 13.78 9.86
CA SER A 43 -21.27 12.71 9.64
C SER A 43 -20.54 11.38 9.38
N PRO A 44 -21.19 10.22 9.60
CA PRO A 44 -20.59 8.91 9.37
C PRO A 44 -20.04 8.69 7.96
N ASP A 45 -20.62 9.36 6.96
CA ASP A 45 -20.19 9.27 5.55
C ASP A 45 -18.74 9.70 5.34
N TRP A 46 -18.23 10.62 6.17
CA TRP A 46 -16.87 11.16 6.07
C TRP A 46 -15.85 10.41 6.93
N SER A 47 -16.25 9.35 7.62
CA SER A 47 -15.38 8.60 8.56
C SER A 47 -14.07 8.10 7.90
N THR A 48 -14.09 7.78 6.62
CA THR A 48 -12.94 7.26 5.87
C THR A 48 -12.15 8.32 5.11
N ALA A 49 -12.60 9.58 5.13
CA ALA A 49 -11.94 10.67 4.40
C ALA A 49 -10.45 10.86 4.79
N PRO A 50 -10.03 10.74 6.06
CA PRO A 50 -8.62 10.86 6.42
C PRO A 50 -7.74 9.84 5.70
N ILE A 51 -8.17 8.56 5.59
CA ILE A 51 -7.44 7.52 4.87
C ILE A 51 -7.39 7.81 3.37
N ALA A 52 -8.51 8.19 2.78
CA ALA A 52 -8.58 8.54 1.37
C ALA A 52 -7.64 9.70 1.02
N LEU A 53 -7.60 10.73 1.89
CA LEU A 53 -6.71 11.87 1.72
C LEU A 53 -5.24 11.50 1.89
N MET A 54 -4.90 10.58 2.79
CA MET A 54 -3.54 10.04 2.89
C MET A 54 -3.12 9.34 1.59
N ILE A 55 -4.00 8.54 1.00
CA ILE A 55 -3.72 7.84 -0.27
C ILE A 55 -3.56 8.85 -1.41
N LEU A 56 -4.46 9.84 -1.50
CA LEU A 56 -4.38 10.91 -2.48
C LEU A 56 -3.09 11.74 -2.31
N GLY A 57 -2.74 12.07 -1.07
CA GLY A 57 -1.50 12.74 -0.72
C GLY A 57 -0.27 11.94 -1.15
N THR A 58 -0.32 10.60 -1.03
CA THR A 58 0.74 9.72 -1.54
C THR A 58 0.86 9.84 -3.06
N ALA A 59 -0.24 9.74 -3.79
CA ALA A 59 -0.26 9.87 -5.25
C ALA A 59 0.34 11.21 -5.71
N CYS A 60 -0.09 12.32 -5.10
CA CYS A 60 0.41 13.66 -5.41
C CYS A 60 1.90 13.85 -5.06
N SER A 61 2.41 13.10 -4.08
CA SER A 61 3.75 13.30 -3.53
C SER A 61 4.82 12.41 -4.17
N VAL A 62 4.47 11.36 -4.91
CA VAL A 62 5.46 10.45 -5.54
C VAL A 62 6.49 11.21 -6.38
N ILE A 63 6.04 12.13 -7.23
CA ILE A 63 6.93 12.92 -8.11
C ILE A 63 7.76 13.94 -7.31
N PRO A 64 7.18 14.79 -6.44
CA PRO A 64 7.94 15.70 -5.60
C PRO A 64 9.00 15.01 -4.74
N VAL A 65 8.63 13.91 -4.08
CA VAL A 65 9.55 13.10 -3.25
C VAL A 65 10.70 12.56 -4.10
N SER A 66 10.41 11.97 -5.25
CA SER A 66 11.44 11.44 -6.15
C SER A 66 12.39 12.54 -6.62
N ARG A 67 11.88 13.72 -7.00
CA ARG A 67 12.71 14.88 -7.40
C ARG A 67 13.58 15.40 -6.26
N THR A 68 13.03 15.46 -5.05
CA THR A 68 13.81 15.86 -3.85
C THR A 68 14.96 14.89 -3.61
N MET A 69 14.70 13.57 -3.69
CA MET A 69 15.73 12.54 -3.55
C MET A 69 16.78 12.59 -4.67
N GLN A 70 16.39 12.95 -5.89
CA GLN A 70 17.33 13.14 -7.00
C GLN A 70 18.22 14.36 -6.80
N HIS A 71 17.66 15.45 -6.28
CA HIS A 71 18.39 16.72 -6.10
C HIS A 71 19.34 16.70 -4.90
N PHE A 72 18.85 16.24 -3.74
CA PHE A 72 19.60 16.25 -2.47
C PHE A 72 20.27 14.90 -2.13
N GLY A 73 20.01 13.87 -2.93
CA GLY A 73 20.43 12.49 -2.66
C GLY A 73 19.44 11.73 -1.79
N ARG A 74 19.48 10.38 -1.90
CA ARG A 74 18.55 9.47 -1.23
C ARG A 74 18.48 9.70 0.29
N LYS A 75 19.62 9.79 0.96
CA LYS A 75 19.69 9.92 2.42
C LYS A 75 19.04 11.19 2.93
N ILE A 76 19.41 12.33 2.36
CA ILE A 76 18.87 13.64 2.76
C ILE A 76 17.37 13.71 2.44
N GLY A 77 16.97 13.25 1.26
CA GLY A 77 15.54 13.19 0.87
C GLY A 77 14.71 12.38 1.86
N ILE A 78 15.21 11.21 2.30
CA ILE A 78 14.50 10.40 3.31
C ILE A 78 14.39 11.18 4.64
N TYR A 79 15.47 11.78 5.13
CA TYR A 79 15.43 12.56 6.39
C TYR A 79 14.45 13.73 6.36
N LEU A 80 14.38 14.45 5.24
CA LEU A 80 13.44 15.58 5.08
C LEU A 80 11.99 15.10 5.26
N PHE A 81 11.62 13.99 4.63
CA PHE A 81 10.26 13.47 4.73
C PHE A 81 9.98 12.69 6.02
N LEU A 82 10.99 12.15 6.70
CA LEU A 82 10.81 11.69 8.08
C LEU A 82 10.50 12.87 9.02
N ALA A 83 11.16 14.01 8.85
CA ALA A 83 10.83 15.21 9.61
C ALA A 83 9.39 15.70 9.32
N VAL A 84 8.95 15.64 8.05
CA VAL A 84 7.55 15.88 7.69
C VAL A 84 6.64 14.88 8.41
N GLY A 85 6.96 13.60 8.44
CA GLY A 85 6.20 12.55 9.14
C GLY A 85 6.03 12.86 10.64
N ILE A 86 7.10 13.28 11.33
CA ILE A 86 7.06 13.68 12.74
C ILE A 86 6.14 14.90 12.94
N MET A 87 6.32 15.94 12.11
CA MET A 87 5.49 17.14 12.14
C MET A 87 4.00 16.80 11.95
N VAL A 88 3.69 15.90 11.02
CA VAL A 88 2.32 15.47 10.75
C VAL A 88 1.73 14.68 11.91
N CYS A 89 2.52 13.82 12.57
CA CYS A 89 2.04 13.13 13.78
C CYS A 89 1.68 14.14 14.89
N ILE A 90 2.49 15.19 15.09
CA ILE A 90 2.19 16.27 16.04
C ILE A 90 0.92 17.02 15.61
N LEU A 91 0.77 17.31 14.32
CA LEU A 91 -0.43 17.96 13.79
C LEU A 91 -1.68 17.09 13.98
N ALA A 92 -1.59 15.78 13.78
CA ALA A 92 -2.68 14.84 14.04
C ALA A 92 -3.06 14.81 15.54
N MET A 93 -2.06 14.79 16.44
CA MET A 93 -2.28 14.91 17.89
C MET A 93 -3.02 16.19 18.25
N THR A 94 -2.60 17.33 17.68
CA THR A 94 -3.25 18.62 17.89
C THR A 94 -4.68 18.61 17.37
N ALA A 95 -4.91 18.05 16.16
CA ALA A 95 -6.24 17.93 15.57
C ALA A 95 -7.20 17.13 16.46
N LEU A 96 -6.73 16.02 17.02
CA LEU A 96 -7.48 15.20 17.98
C LEU A 96 -7.80 15.97 19.25
N ASN A 97 -6.82 16.69 19.81
CA ASN A 97 -6.98 17.44 21.06
C ASN A 97 -8.00 18.56 20.95
N ILE A 98 -8.03 19.29 19.82
CA ILE A 98 -8.97 20.39 19.59
C ILE A 98 -10.29 19.95 18.92
N GLY A 99 -10.44 18.64 18.60
CA GLY A 99 -11.62 18.12 17.95
C GLY A 99 -11.81 18.56 16.50
N SER A 100 -10.72 18.86 15.75
CA SER A 100 -10.80 19.39 14.39
C SER A 100 -10.67 18.30 13.32
N PHE A 101 -11.77 17.93 12.68
CA PHE A 101 -11.79 17.01 11.56
C PHE A 101 -10.98 17.51 10.36
N THR A 102 -11.14 18.79 10.03
CA THR A 102 -10.43 19.41 8.89
C THR A 102 -8.92 19.35 9.08
N LEU A 103 -8.43 19.68 10.29
CA LEU A 103 -7.00 19.63 10.58
C LEU A 103 -6.47 18.20 10.54
N PHE A 104 -7.25 17.22 10.99
CA PHE A 104 -6.90 15.80 10.91
C PHE A 104 -6.82 15.32 9.45
N CYS A 105 -7.74 15.78 8.61
CA CYS A 105 -7.71 15.51 7.16
C CYS A 105 -6.49 16.13 6.48
N ILE A 106 -6.12 17.37 6.81
CA ILE A 106 -4.91 18.03 6.30
C ILE A 106 -3.66 17.24 6.73
N ALA A 107 -3.57 16.87 8.01
CA ALA A 107 -2.49 16.05 8.52
C ALA A 107 -2.39 14.72 7.74
N SER A 108 -3.51 14.04 7.52
CA SER A 108 -3.57 12.79 6.77
C SER A 108 -3.09 12.96 5.32
N PHE A 109 -3.50 14.02 4.63
CA PHE A 109 -3.03 14.32 3.27
C PHE A 109 -1.51 14.50 3.23
N ILE A 110 -0.94 15.29 4.15
CA ILE A 110 0.51 15.53 4.20
C ILE A 110 1.26 14.23 4.59
N LEU A 111 0.68 13.36 5.41
CA LEU A 111 1.21 12.04 5.74
C LEU A 111 1.44 11.18 4.48
N GLY A 112 0.69 11.43 3.42
CA GLY A 112 0.90 10.81 2.13
C GLY A 112 2.28 11.06 1.53
N ALA A 113 2.90 12.22 1.77
CA ALA A 113 4.26 12.50 1.30
C ALA A 113 5.30 11.64 2.05
N PHE A 114 5.10 11.44 3.35
CA PHE A 114 5.90 10.50 4.13
C PHE A 114 5.74 9.06 3.61
N ASN A 115 4.50 8.62 3.31
CA ASN A 115 4.25 7.31 2.71
C ASN A 115 4.94 7.15 1.35
N ALA A 116 4.86 8.15 0.47
CA ALA A 116 5.56 8.14 -0.81
C ALA A 116 7.08 7.96 -0.64
N THR A 117 7.67 8.51 0.44
CA THR A 117 9.07 8.34 0.77
C THR A 117 9.41 6.90 1.13
N LEU A 118 8.56 6.24 1.92
CA LEU A 118 8.74 4.82 2.27
C LEU A 118 8.70 3.94 1.02
N LEU A 119 7.79 4.21 0.09
CA LEU A 119 7.72 3.51 -1.20
C LEU A 119 9.01 3.70 -2.04
N GLN A 120 9.57 4.92 -2.05
CA GLN A 120 10.83 5.22 -2.76
C GLN A 120 12.05 4.62 -2.09
N SER A 121 12.02 4.39 -0.78
CA SER A 121 13.15 3.80 -0.02
C SER A 121 13.48 2.37 -0.46
N ARG A 122 12.51 1.65 -1.07
CA ARG A 122 12.76 0.35 -1.71
C ARG A 122 13.82 0.45 -2.81
N PHE A 123 13.76 1.49 -3.61
CA PHE A 123 14.75 1.70 -4.67
C PHE A 123 16.13 2.02 -4.09
N ALA A 124 16.20 2.79 -2.99
CA ALA A 124 17.46 3.02 -2.29
C ALA A 124 18.08 1.71 -1.76
N ALA A 125 17.27 0.77 -1.27
CA ALA A 125 17.73 -0.55 -0.85
C ALA A 125 18.27 -1.38 -2.03
N MET A 126 17.58 -1.36 -3.17
CA MET A 126 18.02 -2.06 -4.39
C MET A 126 19.29 -1.44 -4.98
N GLU A 127 19.43 -0.12 -4.93
CA GLU A 127 20.60 0.61 -5.43
C GLU A 127 21.85 0.42 -4.54
N SER A 128 21.66 -0.01 -3.28
CA SER A 128 22.75 -0.22 -2.32
C SER A 128 23.50 -1.55 -2.48
N VAL A 129 23.12 -2.37 -3.45
CA VAL A 129 23.71 -3.68 -3.73
C VAL A 129 24.03 -3.85 -5.23
N GLY A 130 24.85 -4.83 -5.57
CA GLY A 130 25.14 -5.18 -6.98
C GLY A 130 23.87 -5.60 -7.74
N ILE A 131 23.91 -5.51 -9.07
CA ILE A 131 22.78 -5.82 -9.96
C ILE A 131 22.19 -7.21 -9.71
N SER A 132 23.05 -8.22 -9.51
CA SER A 132 22.65 -9.61 -9.20
C SER A 132 21.86 -9.76 -7.90
N ASP A 133 22.06 -8.84 -6.95
CA ASP A 133 21.53 -8.93 -5.59
C ASP A 133 20.31 -8.01 -5.37
N ARG A 134 19.93 -7.18 -6.36
CA ARG A 134 18.83 -6.23 -6.28
C ARG A 134 17.48 -6.87 -5.94
N ALA A 135 17.19 -8.04 -6.52
CA ALA A 135 15.97 -8.78 -6.23
C ALA A 135 15.91 -9.20 -4.76
N THR A 136 17.04 -9.66 -4.20
CA THR A 136 17.16 -10.02 -2.78
C THR A 136 16.96 -8.81 -1.87
N ALA A 137 17.57 -7.67 -2.19
CA ALA A 137 17.39 -6.43 -1.41
C ALA A 137 15.93 -5.93 -1.47
N ALA A 138 15.27 -6.03 -2.62
CA ALA A 138 13.85 -5.71 -2.75
C ALA A 138 12.97 -6.63 -1.87
N SER A 139 13.24 -7.93 -1.86
CA SER A 139 12.51 -8.90 -1.03
C SER A 139 12.73 -8.65 0.47
N MET A 140 13.96 -8.31 0.89
CA MET A 140 14.26 -7.93 2.28
C MET A 140 13.45 -6.68 2.68
N PHE A 141 13.43 -5.67 1.82
CA PHE A 141 12.67 -4.45 2.06
C PHE A 141 11.16 -4.72 2.13
N MET A 142 10.62 -5.52 1.23
CA MET A 142 9.20 -5.93 1.27
C MET A 142 8.87 -6.73 2.53
N GLY A 143 9.78 -7.61 2.97
CA GLY A 143 9.64 -8.37 4.22
C GLY A 143 9.54 -7.47 5.46
N SER A 144 10.12 -6.27 5.44
CA SER A 144 9.97 -5.30 6.52
C SER A 144 8.53 -4.83 6.73
N GLY A 145 7.70 -4.90 5.70
CA GLY A 145 6.27 -4.60 5.77
C GLY A 145 5.51 -5.53 6.71
N ILE A 146 5.95 -6.77 6.87
CA ILE A 146 5.35 -7.72 7.83
C ILE A 146 5.56 -7.22 9.27
N ILE A 147 6.76 -6.75 9.59
CA ILE A 147 7.04 -6.19 10.93
C ILE A 147 6.16 -4.95 11.16
N ALA A 148 6.07 -4.06 10.17
CA ALA A 148 5.21 -2.88 10.22
C ALA A 148 3.74 -3.26 10.44
N ALA A 149 3.26 -4.35 9.79
CA ALA A 149 1.90 -4.85 9.91
C ALA A 149 1.51 -5.20 11.35
N PHE A 150 2.44 -5.77 12.10
CA PHE A 150 2.20 -6.09 13.52
C PHE A 150 2.45 -4.89 14.42
N LEU A 151 3.53 -4.14 14.21
CA LEU A 151 3.90 -3.02 15.07
C LEU A 151 2.86 -1.89 15.05
N GLY A 152 2.34 -1.52 13.86
CA GLY A 152 1.42 -0.39 13.70
C GLY A 152 0.14 -0.52 14.54
N PRO A 153 -0.66 -1.60 14.38
CA PRO A 153 -1.85 -1.78 15.17
C PRO A 153 -1.59 -2.00 16.67
N GLU A 154 -0.43 -2.57 17.06
CA GLU A 154 -0.06 -2.65 18.48
C GLU A 154 0.11 -1.26 19.09
N ILE A 155 0.92 -0.41 18.49
CA ILE A 155 1.13 0.97 18.99
C ILE A 155 -0.14 1.79 18.89
N ALA A 156 -1.05 1.48 17.95
CA ALA A 156 -2.35 2.13 17.86
C ALA A 156 -3.20 1.85 19.10
N LEU A 157 -3.27 0.61 19.56
CA LEU A 157 -4.03 0.23 20.75
C LEU A 157 -3.35 0.70 22.04
N ILE A 158 -2.05 0.49 22.19
CA ILE A 158 -1.30 0.94 23.39
C ILE A 158 -1.42 2.47 23.54
N GLY A 159 -1.30 3.20 22.43
CA GLY A 159 -1.37 4.65 22.43
C GLY A 159 -2.78 5.23 22.63
N LYS A 160 -3.84 4.43 22.43
CA LYS A 160 -5.22 4.89 22.48
C LYS A 160 -5.57 5.57 23.80
N GLU A 161 -5.06 5.04 24.92
CA GLU A 161 -5.43 5.45 26.27
C GLU A 161 -4.32 6.20 27.03
N LEU A 162 -3.21 6.56 26.35
CA LEU A 162 -2.10 7.29 26.98
C LEU A 162 -2.44 8.73 27.37
N PHE A 163 -3.45 9.32 26.76
CA PHE A 163 -3.94 10.66 27.03
C PHE A 163 -5.46 10.66 27.18
N ASN A 164 -6.01 11.75 27.71
CA ASN A 164 -7.46 11.91 27.86
C ASN A 164 -8.19 11.86 26.51
N THR A 165 -7.54 12.31 25.44
CA THR A 165 -8.09 12.23 24.08
C THR A 165 -7.67 10.92 23.45
N ALA A 166 -8.63 10.08 23.10
CA ALA A 166 -8.39 8.78 22.50
C ALA A 166 -7.55 8.87 21.21
N TYR A 167 -6.61 7.94 21.03
CA TYR A 167 -5.67 7.83 19.90
C TYR A 167 -4.61 8.95 19.83
N GLN A 168 -4.64 9.97 20.67
CA GLN A 168 -3.59 11.00 20.70
C GLN A 168 -2.21 10.38 20.95
N GLY A 169 -2.11 9.47 21.91
CA GLY A 169 -0.88 8.74 22.21
C GLY A 169 -0.44 7.80 21.09
N SER A 170 -1.36 7.30 20.27
CA SER A 170 -1.02 6.46 19.11
C SER A 170 -0.16 7.25 18.10
N PHE A 171 -0.51 8.51 17.85
CA PHE A 171 0.28 9.38 16.96
C PHE A 171 1.61 9.82 17.61
N LEU A 172 1.67 9.97 18.96
CA LEU A 172 2.93 10.17 19.65
C LEU A 172 3.87 8.97 19.46
N MET A 173 3.37 7.76 19.64
CA MET A 173 4.16 6.54 19.44
C MET A 173 4.59 6.38 17.97
N ALA A 174 3.75 6.77 17.00
CA ALA A 174 4.13 6.82 15.61
C ALA A 174 5.29 7.81 15.37
N ALA A 175 5.24 9.01 15.95
CA ALA A 175 6.32 9.98 15.87
C ALA A 175 7.63 9.41 16.47
N LEU A 176 7.55 8.73 17.61
CA LEU A 176 8.73 8.06 18.22
C LEU A 176 9.29 6.96 17.32
N CYS A 177 8.46 6.16 16.67
CA CYS A 177 8.89 5.19 15.67
C CYS A 177 9.62 5.86 14.50
N ILE A 178 9.13 7.01 14.02
CA ILE A 178 9.80 7.75 12.95
C ILE A 178 11.16 8.31 13.44
N VAL A 179 11.25 8.77 14.67
CA VAL A 179 12.53 9.21 15.29
C VAL A 179 13.52 8.04 15.39
N ILE A 180 13.08 6.87 15.86
CA ILE A 180 13.90 5.66 15.93
C ILE A 180 14.38 5.29 14.51
N SER A 181 13.52 5.33 13.52
CA SER A 181 13.88 5.12 12.12
C SER A 181 14.93 6.10 11.63
N ALA A 182 14.80 7.39 11.97
CA ALA A 182 15.79 8.42 11.63
C ALA A 182 17.16 8.12 12.27
N VAL A 183 17.19 7.67 13.52
CA VAL A 183 18.42 7.22 14.19
C VAL A 183 19.03 6.01 13.48
N MET A 184 18.22 5.01 13.11
CA MET A 184 18.71 3.85 12.37
C MET A 184 19.32 4.24 11.01
N LEU A 185 18.76 5.23 10.33
CA LEU A 185 19.28 5.74 9.06
C LEU A 185 20.62 6.47 9.16
N THR A 186 21.11 6.81 10.35
CA THR A 186 22.48 7.31 10.52
C THR A 186 23.50 6.30 10.00
N PHE A 187 23.23 5.00 10.17
CA PHE A 187 24.06 3.88 9.72
C PHE A 187 23.97 3.60 8.22
N TYR A 188 23.01 4.20 7.51
CA TYR A 188 22.91 4.12 6.05
C TYR A 188 24.01 4.98 5.40
N LYS A 189 24.86 4.35 4.61
CA LYS A 189 25.94 4.98 3.85
C LYS A 189 25.60 4.85 2.35
N PRO A 190 24.97 5.87 1.73
CA PRO A 190 24.71 5.82 0.31
C PRO A 190 26.02 5.78 -0.47
N GLU A 191 26.14 4.88 -1.42
CA GLU A 191 27.19 4.96 -2.43
C GLU A 191 26.83 6.09 -3.41
N SER A 192 27.84 6.84 -3.84
CA SER A 192 27.67 7.92 -4.81
C SER A 192 27.29 7.31 -6.17
N ILE A 193 25.99 7.20 -6.44
CA ILE A 193 25.51 6.79 -7.75
C ILE A 193 25.40 8.05 -8.60
N LEU A 194 26.21 8.12 -9.66
CA LEU A 194 26.07 9.11 -10.73
C LEU A 194 24.61 9.10 -11.20
N ALA A 195 23.97 10.27 -11.15
CA ALA A 195 22.60 10.43 -11.61
C ALA A 195 22.46 9.85 -13.04
N ALA A 196 21.56 8.90 -13.20
CA ALA A 196 21.28 8.38 -14.53
C ALA A 196 20.81 9.56 -15.42
N PRO A 197 21.30 9.63 -16.68
CA PRO A 197 20.92 10.71 -17.58
C PRO A 197 19.38 10.74 -17.74
N THR A 198 18.80 11.91 -17.59
CA THR A 198 17.37 12.13 -17.80
C THR A 198 17.05 12.06 -19.28
N VAL A 199 16.71 10.87 -19.75
CA VAL A 199 16.23 10.70 -21.13
C VAL A 199 14.78 11.20 -21.18
N LYS A 200 14.49 12.10 -22.14
CA LYS A 200 13.12 12.59 -22.35
C LYS A 200 12.26 11.44 -22.92
N PRO A 201 11.10 11.13 -22.31
CA PRO A 201 10.24 10.07 -22.81
C PRO A 201 9.71 10.41 -24.21
N LYS A 202 9.71 9.45 -25.12
CA LYS A 202 9.25 9.62 -26.51
C LYS A 202 7.78 9.22 -26.69
N ILE A 203 7.28 8.29 -25.86
CA ILE A 203 5.93 7.76 -26.02
C ILE A 203 4.86 8.80 -25.63
N VAL A 204 3.78 8.86 -26.38
CA VAL A 204 2.59 9.63 -26.03
C VAL A 204 1.67 8.77 -25.16
N ALA A 205 1.05 9.35 -24.12
CA ALA A 205 0.18 8.59 -23.19
C ALA A 205 -0.89 7.78 -23.93
N LYS A 206 -1.49 8.31 -25.01
CA LYS A 206 -2.46 7.60 -25.84
C LYS A 206 -1.94 6.27 -26.40
N GLN A 207 -0.68 6.20 -26.76
CA GLN A 207 -0.06 4.96 -27.32
C GLN A 207 0.03 3.85 -26.26
N LEU A 208 0.26 4.19 -25.00
CA LEU A 208 0.25 3.23 -23.89
C LEU A 208 -1.13 2.58 -23.75
N PHE A 209 -2.20 3.37 -23.77
CA PHE A 209 -3.57 2.85 -23.67
C PHE A 209 -4.04 2.07 -24.90
N LEU A 210 -3.36 2.18 -26.04
CA LEU A 210 -3.59 1.32 -27.20
C LEU A 210 -2.91 -0.05 -27.07
N ASN A 211 -1.98 -0.23 -26.14
CA ASN A 211 -1.34 -1.51 -25.87
C ASN A 211 -2.19 -2.35 -24.90
N PRO A 212 -2.79 -3.49 -25.36
CA PRO A 212 -3.65 -4.33 -24.52
C PRO A 212 -2.93 -4.86 -23.28
N THR A 213 -1.65 -5.17 -23.38
CA THR A 213 -0.85 -5.68 -22.26
C THR A 213 -0.60 -4.59 -21.21
N PHE A 214 -0.42 -3.32 -21.62
CA PHE A 214 -0.36 -2.19 -20.70
C PHE A 214 -1.68 -2.01 -19.96
N CYS A 215 -2.80 -2.04 -20.68
CA CYS A 215 -4.13 -1.93 -20.07
C CYS A 215 -4.40 -3.07 -19.09
N LEU A 216 -3.98 -4.30 -19.40
CA LEU A 216 -4.09 -5.43 -18.48
C LEU A 216 -3.23 -5.24 -17.21
N ALA A 217 -1.97 -4.80 -17.36
CA ALA A 217 -1.08 -4.53 -16.23
C ALA A 217 -1.66 -3.45 -15.31
N LEU A 218 -2.15 -2.34 -15.91
CA LEU A 218 -2.80 -1.24 -15.21
C LEU A 218 -4.09 -1.71 -14.49
N ALA A 219 -4.96 -2.43 -15.20
CA ALA A 219 -6.20 -2.96 -14.63
C ALA A 219 -5.92 -3.89 -13.44
N SER A 220 -4.91 -4.76 -13.55
CA SER A 220 -4.53 -5.68 -12.47
C SER A 220 -4.12 -4.92 -11.21
N GLY A 221 -3.27 -3.91 -11.32
CA GLY A 221 -2.89 -3.06 -10.19
C GLY A 221 -4.07 -2.23 -9.63
N ALA A 222 -4.84 -1.60 -10.52
CA ALA A 222 -5.97 -0.75 -10.12
C ALA A 222 -7.05 -1.55 -9.39
N ILE A 223 -7.46 -2.69 -9.95
CA ILE A 223 -8.52 -3.53 -9.35
C ILE A 223 -8.04 -4.18 -8.05
N ALA A 224 -6.76 -4.57 -7.98
CA ALA A 224 -6.17 -5.02 -6.72
C ALA A 224 -6.40 -3.99 -5.61
N TYR A 225 -6.06 -2.73 -5.87
CA TYR A 225 -6.19 -1.67 -4.87
C TYR A 225 -7.62 -1.18 -4.64
N ILE A 226 -8.49 -1.15 -5.66
CA ILE A 226 -9.91 -0.77 -5.50
C ILE A 226 -10.58 -1.71 -4.51
N VAL A 227 -10.55 -3.01 -4.77
CA VAL A 227 -11.23 -4.01 -3.94
C VAL A 227 -10.63 -4.03 -2.53
N MET A 228 -9.30 -4.06 -2.44
CA MET A 228 -8.58 -4.08 -1.16
C MET A 228 -8.92 -2.85 -0.33
N SER A 229 -8.76 -1.64 -0.87
CA SER A 229 -8.95 -0.41 -0.10
C SER A 229 -10.42 -0.18 0.27
N PHE A 230 -11.36 -0.55 -0.60
CA PHE A 230 -12.78 -0.43 -0.30
C PHE A 230 -13.19 -1.28 0.91
N ILE A 231 -12.80 -2.55 0.94
CA ILE A 231 -13.11 -3.47 2.04
C ILE A 231 -12.26 -3.15 3.29
N MET A 232 -10.93 -3.06 3.16
CA MET A 232 -10.05 -2.86 4.30
C MET A 232 -10.34 -1.55 5.04
N THR A 233 -10.64 -0.46 4.32
CA THR A 233 -10.92 0.84 4.95
C THR A 233 -12.24 0.83 5.74
N GLY A 234 -13.25 0.09 5.26
CA GLY A 234 -14.51 -0.09 5.98
C GLY A 234 -14.44 -1.08 7.15
N THR A 235 -13.43 -1.97 7.17
CA THR A 235 -13.34 -3.05 8.16
C THR A 235 -13.33 -2.57 9.62
N PRO A 236 -12.51 -1.59 10.05
CA PRO A 236 -12.52 -1.14 11.46
C PRO A 236 -13.87 -0.59 11.91
N LEU A 237 -14.55 0.13 11.02
CA LEU A 237 -15.88 0.68 11.28
C LEU A 237 -16.92 -0.45 11.36
N SER A 238 -16.91 -1.35 10.38
CA SER A 238 -17.84 -2.48 10.34
C SER A 238 -17.68 -3.39 11.55
N MET A 239 -16.45 -3.81 11.87
CA MET A 239 -16.21 -4.69 13.00
C MET A 239 -16.53 -4.04 14.33
N HIS A 240 -15.97 -2.85 14.60
CA HIS A 240 -16.04 -2.24 15.92
C HIS A 240 -17.33 -1.46 16.16
N GLU A 241 -17.76 -0.64 15.20
CA GLU A 241 -18.92 0.25 15.39
C GLU A 241 -20.25 -0.40 14.99
N VAL A 242 -20.27 -1.23 13.93
CA VAL A 242 -21.50 -1.84 13.43
C VAL A 242 -21.77 -3.20 14.09
N HIS A 243 -20.77 -4.08 14.17
CA HIS A 243 -20.93 -5.44 14.68
C HIS A 243 -20.42 -5.63 16.12
N SER A 244 -19.96 -4.56 16.79
CA SER A 244 -19.53 -4.56 18.21
C SER A 244 -18.41 -5.56 18.53
N HIS A 245 -17.57 -5.93 17.56
CA HIS A 245 -16.37 -6.73 17.82
C HIS A 245 -15.34 -5.95 18.62
N SER A 246 -14.51 -6.65 19.39
CA SER A 246 -13.47 -6.01 20.18
C SER A 246 -12.41 -5.33 19.29
N LEU A 247 -11.79 -4.27 19.83
CA LEU A 247 -10.65 -3.63 19.16
C LEU A 247 -9.45 -4.59 18.99
N VAL A 248 -9.32 -5.56 19.91
CA VAL A 248 -8.29 -6.59 19.84
C VAL A 248 -8.54 -7.51 18.64
N ASP A 249 -9.77 -7.95 18.41
CA ASP A 249 -10.14 -8.75 17.25
C ASP A 249 -9.93 -7.97 15.95
N THR A 250 -10.39 -6.71 15.92
CA THR A 250 -10.19 -5.82 14.76
C THR A 250 -8.70 -5.64 14.44
N LYS A 251 -7.86 -5.46 15.47
CA LYS A 251 -6.40 -5.40 15.34
C LYS A 251 -5.86 -6.67 14.68
N TRP A 252 -6.22 -7.85 15.17
CA TRP A 252 -5.74 -9.13 14.65
C TRP A 252 -6.15 -9.36 13.20
N VAL A 253 -7.36 -8.97 12.83
CA VAL A 253 -7.85 -9.06 11.45
C VAL A 253 -7.00 -8.17 10.53
N ILE A 254 -6.74 -6.92 10.92
CA ILE A 254 -5.91 -5.99 10.11
C ILE A 254 -4.48 -6.46 10.01
N GLN A 255 -3.87 -6.92 11.11
CA GLN A 255 -2.50 -7.45 11.12
C GLN A 255 -2.36 -8.64 10.18
N SER A 256 -3.30 -9.59 10.26
CA SER A 256 -3.32 -10.78 9.40
C SER A 256 -3.51 -10.43 7.93
N HIS A 257 -4.38 -9.46 7.63
CA HIS A 257 -4.58 -8.95 6.27
C HIS A 257 -3.28 -8.39 5.67
N ILE A 258 -2.63 -7.47 6.39
CA ILE A 258 -1.42 -6.84 5.89
C ILE A 258 -0.28 -7.85 5.77
N ALA A 259 -0.16 -8.81 6.71
CA ALA A 259 0.79 -9.90 6.58
C ALA A 259 0.50 -10.74 5.33
N ALA A 260 -0.77 -11.05 5.05
CA ALA A 260 -1.20 -11.78 3.86
C ALA A 260 -0.96 -11.01 2.54
N MET A 261 -0.86 -9.67 2.59
CA MET A 261 -0.44 -8.88 1.43
C MET A 261 1.04 -9.09 1.06
N PHE A 262 1.91 -9.43 2.00
CA PHE A 262 3.36 -9.56 1.75
C PHE A 262 3.86 -11.00 1.70
N LEU A 263 3.32 -11.89 2.53
CA LEU A 263 3.77 -13.29 2.62
C LEU A 263 3.79 -14.04 1.29
N PRO A 264 2.77 -13.96 0.41
CA PRO A 264 2.78 -14.70 -0.84
C PRO A 264 3.88 -14.26 -1.80
N SER A 265 4.42 -13.04 -1.65
CA SER A 265 5.51 -12.53 -2.50
C SER A 265 6.77 -13.39 -2.42
N PHE A 266 7.01 -14.09 -1.31
CA PHE A 266 8.15 -15.01 -1.18
C PHE A 266 8.02 -16.23 -2.10
N PHE A 267 6.79 -16.61 -2.45
CA PHE A 267 6.48 -17.73 -3.32
C PHE A 267 6.12 -17.30 -4.75
N ALA A 268 6.02 -15.98 -5.00
CA ALA A 268 5.63 -15.44 -6.31
C ALA A 268 6.51 -15.95 -7.47
N PRO A 269 7.86 -16.08 -7.37
CA PRO A 269 8.67 -16.64 -8.45
C PRO A 269 8.28 -18.08 -8.82
N ILE A 270 7.91 -18.88 -7.83
CA ILE A 270 7.45 -20.26 -8.04
C ILE A 270 6.09 -20.26 -8.75
N LEU A 271 5.15 -19.45 -8.26
CA LEU A 271 3.81 -19.32 -8.87
C LEU A 271 3.89 -18.82 -10.31
N VAL A 272 4.73 -17.81 -10.58
CA VAL A 272 4.94 -17.29 -11.95
C VAL A 272 5.55 -18.36 -12.86
N ARG A 273 6.45 -19.19 -12.35
CA ARG A 273 7.04 -20.29 -13.14
C ARG A 273 6.01 -21.34 -13.56
N TYR A 274 5.07 -21.70 -12.68
CA TYR A 274 4.08 -22.76 -12.95
C TYR A 274 2.81 -22.25 -13.62
N ALA A 275 2.29 -21.11 -13.21
CA ALA A 275 1.02 -20.56 -13.66
C ALA A 275 1.16 -19.40 -14.67
N GLY A 276 2.34 -18.79 -14.75
CA GLY A 276 2.56 -17.54 -15.49
C GLY A 276 1.88 -16.34 -14.83
N LEU A 277 2.14 -15.12 -15.32
CA LEU A 277 1.57 -13.89 -14.75
C LEU A 277 0.04 -13.85 -14.87
N ARG A 278 -0.52 -14.31 -16.00
CA ARG A 278 -1.99 -14.36 -16.20
C ARG A 278 -2.65 -15.40 -15.30
N GLY A 279 -2.03 -16.56 -15.11
CA GLY A 279 -2.49 -17.56 -14.16
C GLY A 279 -2.51 -17.04 -12.72
N MET A 280 -1.49 -16.28 -12.33
CA MET A 280 -1.43 -15.62 -11.03
C MET A 280 -2.57 -14.58 -10.87
N MET A 281 -2.93 -13.84 -11.95
CA MET A 281 -4.10 -12.95 -11.94
C MET A 281 -5.42 -13.71 -11.73
N TYR A 282 -5.60 -14.89 -12.35
CA TYR A 282 -6.78 -15.73 -12.11
C TYR A 282 -6.84 -16.23 -10.66
N LEU A 283 -5.72 -16.64 -10.08
CA LEU A 283 -5.67 -17.02 -8.66
C LEU A 283 -6.06 -15.87 -7.74
N GLY A 284 -5.63 -14.64 -8.07
CA GLY A 284 -6.03 -13.43 -7.36
C GLY A 284 -7.54 -13.17 -7.43
N LEU A 285 -8.16 -13.35 -8.61
CA LEU A 285 -9.61 -13.22 -8.78
C LEU A 285 -10.37 -14.29 -7.99
N ILE A 286 -9.91 -15.54 -8.00
CA ILE A 286 -10.51 -16.63 -7.21
C ILE A 286 -10.46 -16.27 -5.72
N SER A 287 -9.31 -15.79 -5.23
CA SER A 287 -9.17 -15.36 -3.83
C SER A 287 -10.16 -14.23 -3.49
N TYR A 288 -10.35 -13.26 -4.38
CA TYR A 288 -11.32 -12.18 -4.19
C TYR A 288 -12.77 -12.69 -4.20
N CYS A 289 -13.12 -13.59 -5.11
CA CYS A 289 -14.47 -14.18 -5.13
C CYS A 289 -14.79 -14.91 -3.83
N ILE A 290 -13.83 -15.68 -3.29
CA ILE A 290 -14.01 -16.39 -2.02
C ILE A 290 -14.11 -15.36 -0.86
N ALA A 291 -13.25 -14.34 -0.84
CA ALA A 291 -13.32 -13.27 0.16
C ALA A 291 -14.68 -12.54 0.14
N ILE A 292 -15.21 -12.25 -1.04
CA ILE A 292 -16.54 -11.63 -1.22
C ILE A 292 -17.65 -12.55 -0.69
N ALA A 293 -17.58 -13.83 -1.02
CA ALA A 293 -18.57 -14.80 -0.56
C ALA A 293 -18.60 -14.92 0.97
N ILE A 294 -17.43 -14.97 1.61
CA ILE A 294 -17.32 -14.99 3.08
C ILE A 294 -17.86 -13.66 3.67
N GLY A 295 -17.43 -12.50 3.16
CA GLY A 295 -17.87 -11.21 3.69
C GLY A 295 -19.38 -10.95 3.50
N TYR A 296 -20.03 -11.63 2.56
CA TYR A 296 -21.48 -11.62 2.42
C TYR A 296 -22.19 -12.52 3.42
N SER A 297 -21.61 -13.69 3.74
CA SER A 297 -22.30 -14.77 4.47
C SER A 297 -21.97 -14.80 5.96
N ASP A 298 -20.83 -14.25 6.41
CA ASP A 298 -20.33 -14.40 7.79
C ASP A 298 -19.75 -13.10 8.34
N ASN A 299 -20.44 -12.54 9.33
CA ASN A 299 -20.03 -11.32 10.05
C ASN A 299 -19.36 -11.64 11.39
N SER A 300 -19.00 -12.88 11.67
CA SER A 300 -18.21 -13.26 12.84
C SER A 300 -16.78 -12.74 12.75
N THR A 301 -16.07 -12.65 13.87
CA THR A 301 -14.63 -12.32 13.89
C THR A 301 -13.84 -13.24 12.96
N GLN A 302 -14.18 -14.54 12.90
CA GLN A 302 -13.52 -15.49 12.03
C GLN A 302 -13.84 -15.25 10.55
N GLY A 303 -15.10 -14.88 10.23
CA GLY A 303 -15.52 -14.49 8.89
C GLY A 303 -14.74 -13.26 8.40
N PHE A 304 -14.64 -12.21 9.21
CA PHE A 304 -13.82 -11.04 8.89
C PHE A 304 -12.35 -11.42 8.72
N TRP A 305 -11.80 -12.26 9.59
CA TRP A 305 -10.41 -12.69 9.49
C TRP A 305 -10.13 -13.45 8.19
N MET A 306 -10.94 -14.44 7.85
CA MET A 306 -10.79 -15.22 6.61
C MET A 306 -10.96 -14.33 5.37
N GLN A 307 -11.97 -13.47 5.38
CA GLN A 307 -12.21 -12.50 4.30
C GLN A 307 -10.99 -11.62 4.06
N LEU A 308 -10.44 -11.03 5.12
CA LEU A 308 -9.33 -10.08 5.01
C LEU A 308 -8.00 -10.76 4.64
N VAL A 309 -7.75 -11.98 5.14
CA VAL A 309 -6.58 -12.78 4.73
C VAL A 309 -6.64 -13.08 3.24
N LEU A 310 -7.76 -13.59 2.74
CA LEU A 310 -7.96 -13.87 1.31
C LEU A 310 -7.91 -12.60 0.46
N LEU A 311 -8.44 -11.50 0.98
CA LEU A 311 -8.33 -10.18 0.34
C LEU A 311 -6.85 -9.77 0.17
N GLY A 312 -6.02 -9.97 1.20
CA GLY A 312 -4.58 -9.69 1.15
C GLY A 312 -3.85 -10.57 0.12
N VAL A 313 -4.14 -11.87 0.10
CA VAL A 313 -3.59 -12.81 -0.89
C VAL A 313 -3.99 -12.43 -2.32
N GLY A 314 -5.28 -12.13 -2.54
CA GLY A 314 -5.80 -11.70 -3.85
C GLY A 314 -5.14 -10.41 -4.34
N TRP A 315 -4.98 -9.43 -3.44
CA TRP A 315 -4.24 -8.21 -3.73
C TRP A 315 -2.79 -8.50 -4.14
N ASN A 316 -2.09 -9.33 -3.37
CA ASN A 316 -0.70 -9.68 -3.68
C ASN A 316 -0.55 -10.28 -5.07
N PHE A 317 -1.41 -11.23 -5.43
CA PHE A 317 -1.34 -11.91 -6.72
C PHE A 317 -1.62 -10.95 -7.89
N LEU A 318 -2.67 -10.15 -7.81
CA LEU A 318 -3.01 -9.19 -8.84
C LEU A 318 -1.96 -8.08 -8.97
N PHE A 319 -1.55 -7.49 -7.84
CA PHE A 319 -0.57 -6.40 -7.82
C PHE A 319 0.80 -6.86 -8.32
N THR A 320 1.29 -8.00 -7.83
CA THR A 320 2.59 -8.55 -8.23
C THR A 320 2.59 -8.92 -9.72
N ALA A 321 1.53 -9.56 -10.21
CA ALA A 321 1.43 -9.90 -11.62
C ALA A 321 1.37 -8.64 -12.52
N GLY A 322 0.57 -7.63 -12.13
CA GLY A 322 0.46 -6.37 -12.87
C GLY A 322 1.79 -5.60 -12.91
N THR A 323 2.44 -5.43 -11.76
CA THR A 323 3.73 -4.72 -11.67
C THR A 323 4.88 -5.45 -12.38
N THR A 324 4.84 -6.78 -12.40
CA THR A 324 5.82 -7.58 -13.15
C THR A 324 5.57 -7.55 -14.66
N LEU A 325 4.31 -7.43 -15.08
CA LEU A 325 3.94 -7.32 -16.50
C LEU A 325 4.23 -5.93 -17.07
N LEU A 326 4.11 -4.87 -16.29
CA LEU A 326 4.22 -3.47 -16.73
C LEU A 326 5.52 -3.15 -17.49
N PRO A 327 6.73 -3.57 -17.06
CA PRO A 327 7.97 -3.30 -17.79
C PRO A 327 8.01 -3.87 -19.21
N SER A 328 7.27 -4.93 -19.50
CA SER A 328 7.21 -5.54 -20.83
C SER A 328 6.37 -4.76 -21.84
N THR A 329 5.70 -3.69 -21.42
CA THR A 329 4.73 -2.94 -22.23
C THR A 329 5.29 -1.68 -22.88
N HIS A 330 6.51 -1.30 -22.54
CA HIS A 330 7.17 -0.06 -22.99
C HIS A 330 8.68 -0.26 -23.12
N GLN A 331 9.35 0.66 -23.79
CA GLN A 331 10.81 0.69 -23.87
C GLN A 331 11.40 1.39 -22.63
N GLU A 332 12.69 1.16 -22.34
CA GLU A 332 13.36 1.70 -21.15
C GLU A 332 13.30 3.24 -21.09
N GLU A 333 13.36 3.92 -22.25
CA GLU A 333 13.26 5.38 -22.38
C GLU A 333 11.92 5.93 -21.88
N ASP A 334 10.84 5.15 -21.98
CA ASP A 334 9.47 5.52 -21.65
C ASP A 334 9.04 5.06 -20.24
N ARG A 335 9.91 4.35 -19.55
CA ARG A 335 9.67 3.72 -18.25
C ARG A 335 9.04 4.67 -17.24
N PHE A 336 9.64 5.84 -17.04
CA PHE A 336 9.15 6.81 -16.03
C PHE A 336 7.73 7.29 -16.34
N LYS A 337 7.41 7.48 -17.63
CA LYS A 337 6.08 7.92 -18.04
C LYS A 337 5.04 6.82 -17.85
N ALA A 338 5.35 5.60 -18.27
CA ALA A 338 4.47 4.44 -18.10
C ALA A 338 4.19 4.16 -16.62
N GLN A 339 5.24 4.17 -15.78
CA GLN A 339 5.10 3.99 -14.33
C GLN A 339 4.30 5.12 -13.68
N SER A 340 4.57 6.39 -14.05
CA SER A 340 3.82 7.53 -13.49
C SER A 340 2.33 7.48 -13.83
N ILE A 341 1.98 7.10 -15.06
CA ILE A 341 0.57 6.93 -15.46
C ILE A 341 -0.06 5.77 -14.68
N ASN A 342 0.64 4.64 -14.58
CA ASN A 342 0.17 3.51 -13.79
C ASN A 342 -0.09 3.90 -12.34
N ASP A 343 0.90 4.47 -11.66
CA ASP A 343 0.82 4.77 -10.23
C ASP A 343 -0.22 5.85 -9.93
N LEU A 344 -0.28 6.91 -10.75
CA LEU A 344 -1.30 7.94 -10.61
C LEU A 344 -2.70 7.37 -10.77
N THR A 345 -2.93 6.51 -11.76
CA THR A 345 -4.25 5.88 -11.98
C THR A 345 -4.60 4.95 -10.82
N VAL A 346 -3.68 4.07 -10.42
CA VAL A 346 -3.90 3.11 -9.34
C VAL A 346 -4.21 3.82 -8.02
N PHE A 347 -3.38 4.78 -7.60
CA PHE A 347 -3.58 5.48 -6.33
C PHE A 347 -4.79 6.42 -6.34
N SER A 348 -5.13 7.03 -7.49
CA SER A 348 -6.36 7.84 -7.59
C SER A 348 -7.61 6.98 -7.43
N LEU A 349 -7.68 5.83 -8.09
CA LEU A 349 -8.79 4.88 -7.96
C LEU A 349 -8.85 4.29 -6.55
N GLN A 350 -7.71 3.99 -5.95
CA GLN A 350 -7.61 3.57 -4.55
C GLN A 350 -8.17 4.62 -3.60
N ALA A 351 -7.83 5.90 -3.78
CA ALA A 351 -8.33 6.98 -2.94
C ALA A 351 -9.85 7.13 -3.06
N ILE A 352 -10.41 7.02 -4.27
CA ILE A 352 -11.86 7.02 -4.49
C ILE A 352 -12.52 5.84 -3.78
N ALA A 353 -11.96 4.64 -3.90
CA ALA A 353 -12.48 3.45 -3.23
C ALA A 353 -12.44 3.61 -1.70
N ALA A 354 -11.34 4.10 -1.13
CA ALA A 354 -11.22 4.35 0.30
C ALA A 354 -12.21 5.42 0.80
N LEU A 355 -12.40 6.51 0.02
CA LEU A 355 -13.36 7.57 0.37
C LEU A 355 -14.79 7.05 0.38
N SER A 356 -15.15 6.25 -0.62
CA SER A 356 -16.51 5.71 -0.76
C SER A 356 -16.83 4.62 0.26
N ALA A 357 -15.83 4.04 0.94
CA ALA A 357 -16.03 2.92 1.86
C ALA A 357 -16.94 3.27 3.06
N GLY A 358 -16.72 4.44 3.69
CA GLY A 358 -17.55 4.88 4.82
C GLY A 358 -18.99 5.16 4.40
N TRP A 359 -19.17 5.87 3.29
CA TRP A 359 -20.48 6.16 2.73
C TRP A 359 -21.23 4.87 2.32
N ALA A 360 -20.56 3.95 1.64
CA ALA A 360 -21.15 2.68 1.24
C ALA A 360 -21.56 1.83 2.45
N LEU A 361 -20.71 1.78 3.49
CA LEU A 361 -21.03 1.04 4.72
C LEU A 361 -22.32 1.56 5.37
N GLN A 362 -22.53 2.87 5.42
CA GLN A 362 -23.73 3.48 5.98
C GLN A 362 -24.98 3.27 5.10
N LEU A 363 -24.83 3.39 3.78
CA LEU A 363 -25.96 3.33 2.87
C LEU A 363 -26.48 1.93 2.62
N ILE A 364 -25.59 0.96 2.39
CA ILE A 364 -25.91 -0.38 1.93
C ILE A 364 -25.48 -1.50 2.87
N GLY A 365 -24.68 -1.19 3.89
CA GLY A 365 -24.16 -2.17 4.85
C GLY A 365 -23.02 -3.04 4.31
N TRP A 366 -22.41 -3.82 5.23
CA TRP A 366 -21.21 -4.60 4.94
C TRP A 366 -21.38 -5.67 3.86
N GLN A 367 -22.47 -6.41 3.92
CA GLN A 367 -22.74 -7.52 3.00
C GLN A 367 -22.86 -7.06 1.55
N GLN A 368 -23.64 -6.00 1.30
CA GLN A 368 -23.80 -5.42 -0.03
C GLN A 368 -22.51 -4.73 -0.50
N MET A 369 -21.76 -4.15 0.43
CA MET A 369 -20.46 -3.59 0.15
C MET A 369 -19.48 -4.69 -0.35
N ALA A 370 -19.52 -5.89 0.23
CA ALA A 370 -18.77 -7.03 -0.28
C ALA A 370 -19.22 -7.43 -1.69
N LEU A 371 -20.54 -7.52 -1.95
CA LEU A 371 -21.07 -7.90 -3.27
C LEU A 371 -20.73 -6.90 -4.38
N ILE A 372 -20.72 -5.60 -4.11
CA ILE A 372 -20.33 -4.57 -5.10
C ILE A 372 -18.92 -4.80 -5.62
N CYS A 373 -18.03 -5.40 -4.83
CA CYS A 373 -16.68 -5.76 -5.27
C CYS A 373 -16.65 -6.79 -6.41
N LEU A 374 -17.76 -7.48 -6.70
CA LEU A 374 -17.87 -8.32 -7.91
C LEU A 374 -17.74 -7.50 -9.20
N ILE A 375 -18.13 -6.22 -9.19
CA ILE A 375 -18.04 -5.36 -10.39
C ILE A 375 -16.58 -5.22 -10.85
N PRO A 376 -15.63 -4.72 -10.03
CA PRO A 376 -14.23 -4.64 -10.44
C PRO A 376 -13.61 -6.02 -10.69
N VAL A 377 -14.02 -7.08 -9.98
CA VAL A 377 -13.57 -8.46 -10.25
C VAL A 377 -13.97 -8.90 -11.66
N LEU A 378 -15.21 -8.66 -12.08
CA LEU A 378 -15.69 -8.94 -13.44
C LEU A 378 -14.97 -8.09 -14.49
N MET A 379 -14.72 -6.80 -14.20
CA MET A 379 -13.93 -5.94 -15.09
C MET A 379 -12.53 -6.49 -15.31
N MET A 380 -11.88 -7.02 -14.28
CA MET A 380 -10.56 -7.65 -14.42
C MET A 380 -10.63 -8.93 -15.26
N LEU A 381 -11.65 -9.75 -15.06
CA LEU A 381 -11.87 -10.94 -15.89
C LEU A 381 -12.04 -10.58 -17.36
N LEU A 382 -12.85 -9.55 -17.64
CA LEU A 382 -13.05 -9.04 -19.00
C LEU A 382 -11.74 -8.48 -19.60
N ALA A 383 -10.91 -7.79 -18.81
CA ALA A 383 -9.61 -7.31 -19.25
C ALA A 383 -8.67 -8.45 -19.64
N LEU A 384 -8.64 -9.56 -18.86
CA LEU A 384 -7.89 -10.77 -19.19
C LEU A 384 -8.34 -11.43 -20.50
N ILE A 385 -9.66 -11.54 -20.69
CA ILE A 385 -10.25 -12.12 -21.90
C ILE A 385 -9.94 -11.23 -23.11
N TRP A 386 -10.14 -9.92 -22.96
CA TRP A 386 -9.89 -8.94 -24.03
C TRP A 386 -8.42 -8.95 -24.50
N GLU A 387 -7.48 -8.93 -23.55
CA GLU A 387 -6.04 -8.97 -23.86
C GLU A 387 -5.69 -10.28 -24.59
N ARG A 388 -6.21 -11.41 -24.12
CA ARG A 388 -5.99 -12.72 -24.77
C ARG A 388 -6.48 -12.76 -26.22
N ILE A 389 -7.62 -12.11 -26.52
CA ILE A 389 -8.17 -12.01 -27.88
C ILE A 389 -7.28 -11.12 -28.76
N LYS A 390 -6.79 -9.99 -28.21
CA LYS A 390 -6.01 -9.00 -28.97
C LYS A 390 -4.57 -9.43 -29.24
N VAL A 391 -3.92 -10.08 -28.27
CA VAL A 391 -2.51 -10.49 -28.36
C VAL A 391 -2.36 -11.85 -29.06
N GLY A 392 -3.45 -12.64 -29.16
CA GLY A 392 -3.44 -14.00 -29.69
C GLY A 392 -2.88 -15.02 -28.69
N LYS A 393 -2.99 -16.31 -29.00
CA LYS A 393 -2.35 -17.36 -28.19
C LYS A 393 -0.83 -17.17 -28.25
N PRO A 394 -0.09 -17.22 -27.12
CA PRO A 394 1.35 -17.25 -27.18
C PRO A 394 1.76 -18.41 -28.07
N LYS A 395 2.60 -18.16 -29.09
CA LYS A 395 3.21 -19.23 -29.86
C LYS A 395 3.97 -20.10 -28.86
N THR A 396 3.45 -21.25 -28.55
CA THR A 396 4.17 -22.32 -27.84
C THR A 396 5.30 -22.74 -28.78
N ASN A 397 6.46 -22.10 -28.63
CA ASN A 397 7.69 -22.72 -29.14
C ASN A 397 7.96 -23.90 -28.22
N ILE A 398 7.66 -25.10 -28.73
CA ILE A 398 8.09 -26.40 -28.24
C ILE A 398 9.60 -26.50 -28.35
#